data_8cf85ce67885417856ef0f2b0574a12b
#
_entry.id   8cf85ce67885417856ef0f2b0574a12b
#
_cell.length_a   1.000
_cell.length_b   1.000
_cell.length_c   1.000
_cell.angle_alpha   90.00
_cell.angle_beta   90.00
_cell.angle_gamma   90.00
#
_symmetry.space_group_name_H-M   'P 1'
#
loop_
_entity.id
_entity.type
_entity.pdbx_description
1 polymer ?
#
loop_
_entity_poly.entity_id
_entity_poly.type
_entity_poly.pdbx_seq_one_letter_code
_entity_poly.pdbx_strand_id
1 'polypeptide(L)'
;MDLKKAQPPIERQLALLGYELVHLETVREGRDEMLRLYIDHLDGEASGRKVTLDDCTAAHEGLLLWMDVEFPDLREKLGVEVSSPGMERPLTKGDHFRRFAGRLCRVQTAAPINGQKRFKGWIGPMEGDSITLEEDGVLKAVPIEAIQKARLAPFDEDKTPRPKHLTARFTEMPDADGVETSAAEDEEA
;
A
#
# COMPACT_ATOMS: atom_id res chain seq x y z
N MET A 1 -18.86 -9.62 -13.80
CA MET A 1 -19.19 -9.14 -12.43
C MET A 1 -18.39 -7.89 -12.14
N ASP A 2 -18.99 -6.93 -11.43
CA ASP A 2 -18.33 -5.65 -11.12
C ASP A 2 -17.43 -5.85 -9.88
N LEU A 3 -16.11 -5.79 -10.06
CA LEU A 3 -15.13 -5.90 -8.96
C LEU A 3 -15.41 -4.90 -7.84
N LYS A 4 -15.98 -3.74 -8.15
CA LYS A 4 -16.39 -2.75 -7.16
C LYS A 4 -17.42 -3.28 -6.16
N LYS A 5 -18.24 -4.26 -6.58
CA LYS A 5 -19.23 -4.90 -5.71
C LYS A 5 -18.61 -6.02 -4.86
N ALA A 6 -17.59 -6.70 -5.37
CA ALA A 6 -16.91 -7.78 -4.65
C ALA A 6 -15.90 -7.24 -3.62
N GLN A 7 -15.31 -6.09 -3.87
CA GLN A 7 -14.26 -5.53 -3.02
C GLN A 7 -14.68 -5.31 -1.55
N PRO A 8 -15.83 -4.67 -1.21
CA PRO A 8 -16.17 -4.44 0.19
C PRO A 8 -16.39 -5.72 1.02
N PRO A 9 -17.07 -6.79 0.52
CA PRO A 9 -17.17 -8.04 1.27
C PRO A 9 -15.82 -8.77 1.40
N ILE A 10 -14.96 -8.76 0.37
CA ILE A 10 -13.60 -9.31 0.42
C ILE A 10 -12.78 -8.58 1.49
N GLU A 11 -12.86 -7.25 1.53
CA GLU A 11 -12.16 -6.42 2.50
C GLU A 11 -12.59 -6.75 3.95
N ARG A 12 -13.89 -6.94 4.19
CA ARG A 12 -14.40 -7.37 5.50
C ARG A 12 -13.90 -8.76 5.88
N GLN A 13 -13.87 -9.70 4.93
CA GLN A 13 -13.39 -11.06 5.19
C GLN A 13 -11.91 -11.07 5.53
N LEU A 14 -11.08 -10.31 4.79
CA LEU A 14 -9.65 -10.17 5.10
C LEU A 14 -9.44 -9.53 6.47
N ALA A 15 -10.25 -8.54 6.85
CA ALA A 15 -10.18 -7.90 8.16
C ALA A 15 -10.47 -8.90 9.31
N LEU A 16 -11.40 -9.85 9.11
CA LEU A 16 -11.66 -10.94 10.09
C LEU A 16 -10.45 -11.89 10.21
N LEU A 17 -9.65 -12.03 9.17
CA LEU A 17 -8.41 -12.80 9.16
C LEU A 17 -7.19 -12.01 9.70
N GLY A 18 -7.37 -10.74 10.06
CA GLY A 18 -6.31 -9.89 10.59
C GLY A 18 -5.54 -9.07 9.54
N TYR A 19 -6.06 -9.01 8.30
CA TYR A 19 -5.38 -8.34 7.18
C TYR A 19 -6.18 -7.16 6.63
N GLU A 20 -5.47 -6.12 6.20
CA GLU A 20 -5.99 -5.01 5.42
C GLU A 20 -5.92 -5.35 3.92
N LEU A 21 -7.01 -5.13 3.18
CA LEU A 21 -6.93 -5.10 1.71
C LEU A 21 -6.34 -3.77 1.26
N VAL A 22 -5.11 -3.82 0.77
CA VAL A 22 -4.39 -2.64 0.25
C VAL A 22 -4.84 -2.29 -1.15
N HIS A 23 -4.93 -3.31 -2.03
CA HIS A 23 -5.32 -3.16 -3.42
C HIS A 23 -5.88 -4.46 -3.97
N LEU A 24 -6.83 -4.34 -4.90
CA LEU A 24 -7.45 -5.44 -5.63
C LEU A 24 -7.40 -5.11 -7.12
N GLU A 25 -6.89 -6.03 -7.92
CA GLU A 25 -6.87 -5.89 -9.38
C GLU A 25 -7.12 -7.23 -10.07
N THR A 26 -7.61 -7.18 -11.30
CA THR A 26 -7.65 -8.34 -12.18
C THR A 26 -6.44 -8.28 -13.09
N VAL A 27 -5.67 -9.36 -13.12
CA VAL A 27 -4.52 -9.52 -14.01
C VAL A 27 -4.75 -10.70 -14.94
N ARG A 28 -4.16 -10.63 -16.13
CA ARG A 28 -4.21 -11.73 -17.09
C ARG A 28 -2.84 -12.36 -17.19
N GLU A 29 -2.76 -13.66 -16.90
CA GLU A 29 -1.56 -14.46 -17.05
C GLU A 29 -1.77 -15.52 -18.13
N GLY A 30 -1.25 -15.26 -19.33
CA GLY A 30 -1.51 -16.11 -20.49
C GLY A 30 -2.98 -16.10 -20.91
N ARG A 31 -3.67 -17.22 -20.70
CA ARG A 31 -5.11 -17.39 -21.01
C ARG A 31 -6.00 -17.22 -19.80
N ASP A 32 -5.42 -17.22 -18.59
CA ASP A 32 -6.16 -17.21 -17.34
C ASP A 32 -6.29 -15.78 -16.79
N GLU A 33 -7.44 -15.49 -16.22
CA GLU A 33 -7.66 -14.25 -15.47
C GLU A 33 -7.56 -14.56 -13.99
N MET A 34 -6.82 -13.72 -13.27
CA MET A 34 -6.57 -13.86 -11.83
C MET A 34 -7.01 -12.63 -11.09
N LEU A 35 -7.64 -12.83 -9.95
CA LEU A 35 -7.92 -11.81 -8.96
C LEU A 35 -6.71 -11.71 -8.03
N ARG A 36 -5.95 -10.63 -8.16
CA ARG A 36 -4.76 -10.39 -7.32
C ARG A 36 -5.10 -9.43 -6.21
N LEU A 37 -4.85 -9.87 -4.97
CA LEU A 37 -5.07 -9.12 -3.74
C LEU A 37 -3.73 -8.79 -3.11
N TYR A 38 -3.53 -7.52 -2.81
CA TYR A 38 -2.39 -7.07 -2.02
C TYR A 38 -2.86 -6.82 -0.59
N ILE A 39 -2.26 -7.52 0.36
CA ILE A 39 -2.64 -7.45 1.78
C ILE A 39 -1.54 -6.86 2.65
N ASP A 40 -1.92 -6.28 3.77
CA ASP A 40 -1.02 -5.90 4.84
C ASP A 40 -1.64 -6.30 6.18
N HIS A 41 -0.85 -6.31 7.26
CA HIS A 41 -1.42 -6.47 8.60
C HIS A 41 -2.27 -5.26 8.98
N LEU A 42 -3.39 -5.47 9.68
CA LEU A 42 -4.22 -4.37 10.20
C LEU A 42 -3.44 -3.45 11.14
N ASP A 43 -2.50 -4.01 11.90
CA ASP A 43 -1.61 -3.33 12.84
C ASP A 43 -0.19 -3.14 12.30
N GLY A 44 0.06 -3.44 11.03
CA GLY A 44 1.40 -3.55 10.45
C GLY A 44 2.30 -2.35 10.67
N GLU A 45 1.72 -1.15 10.64
CA GLU A 45 2.48 0.07 10.91
C GLU A 45 2.83 0.24 12.40
N ALA A 46 1.89 -0.03 13.30
CA ALA A 46 2.10 0.09 14.74
C ALA A 46 3.04 -1.01 15.27
N SER A 47 2.96 -2.21 14.69
CA SER A 47 3.77 -3.37 15.09
C SER A 47 5.11 -3.50 14.36
N GLY A 48 5.31 -2.76 13.26
CA GLY A 48 6.45 -2.92 12.35
C GLY A 48 6.47 -4.26 11.60
N ARG A 49 5.40 -5.05 11.68
CA ARG A 49 5.30 -6.36 11.02
C ARG A 49 5.20 -6.21 9.52
N LYS A 50 5.97 -7.01 8.81
CA LYS A 50 5.90 -7.14 7.35
C LYS A 50 5.13 -8.41 7.00
N VAL A 51 4.34 -8.35 5.93
CA VAL A 51 3.64 -9.53 5.40
C VAL A 51 4.65 -10.55 4.89
N THR A 52 4.54 -11.76 5.40
CA THR A 52 5.35 -12.93 5.02
C THR A 52 4.61 -13.79 3.99
N LEU A 53 5.30 -14.81 3.46
CA LEU A 53 4.68 -15.80 2.59
C LEU A 53 3.60 -16.62 3.34
N ASP A 54 3.86 -16.94 4.62
CA ASP A 54 2.90 -17.68 5.46
C ASP A 54 1.63 -16.87 5.69
N ASP A 55 1.75 -15.55 5.87
CA ASP A 55 0.60 -14.64 5.96
C ASP A 55 -0.22 -14.65 4.66
N CYS A 56 0.45 -14.59 3.50
CA CYS A 56 -0.21 -14.66 2.20
C CYS A 56 -0.93 -16.00 2.01
N THR A 57 -0.31 -17.11 2.42
CA THR A 57 -0.90 -18.45 2.35
C THR A 57 -2.13 -18.56 3.25
N ALA A 58 -2.03 -18.14 4.51
CA ALA A 58 -3.14 -18.17 5.46
C ALA A 58 -4.33 -17.30 5.00
N ALA A 59 -4.04 -16.10 4.51
CA ALA A 59 -5.06 -15.20 3.96
C ALA A 59 -5.72 -15.80 2.70
N HIS A 60 -4.92 -16.40 1.82
CA HIS A 60 -5.40 -17.06 0.60
C HIS A 60 -6.35 -18.22 0.93
N GLU A 61 -5.94 -19.17 1.79
CA GLU A 61 -6.76 -20.32 2.18
C GLU A 61 -8.07 -19.89 2.84
N GLY A 62 -8.01 -18.96 3.80
CA GLY A 62 -9.20 -18.45 4.48
C GLY A 62 -10.16 -17.72 3.53
N LEU A 63 -9.61 -16.98 2.56
CA LEU A 63 -10.40 -16.27 1.57
C LEU A 63 -11.04 -17.24 0.56
N LEU A 64 -10.32 -18.25 0.09
CA LEU A 64 -10.86 -19.24 -0.87
C LEU A 64 -12.07 -19.96 -0.31
N LEU A 65 -11.99 -20.50 0.91
CA LEU A 65 -13.10 -21.20 1.58
C LEU A 65 -14.35 -20.32 1.65
N TRP A 66 -14.18 -19.05 1.97
CA TRP A 66 -15.27 -18.11 2.03
C TRP A 66 -15.80 -17.76 0.63
N MET A 67 -14.93 -17.53 -0.35
CA MET A 67 -15.34 -17.19 -1.71
C MET A 67 -16.07 -18.34 -2.43
N ASP A 68 -15.74 -19.58 -2.14
CA ASP A 68 -16.41 -20.75 -2.72
C ASP A 68 -17.91 -20.79 -2.31
N VAL A 69 -18.25 -20.19 -1.16
CA VAL A 69 -19.63 -20.08 -0.68
C VAL A 69 -20.31 -18.79 -1.16
N GLU A 70 -19.64 -17.66 -1.02
CA GLU A 70 -20.25 -16.34 -1.25
C GLU A 70 -20.18 -15.90 -2.72
N PHE A 71 -19.16 -16.36 -3.47
CA PHE A 71 -18.89 -15.96 -4.85
C PHE A 71 -18.50 -17.13 -5.75
N PRO A 72 -19.30 -18.23 -5.82
CA PRO A 72 -18.95 -19.41 -6.59
C PRO A 72 -18.70 -19.10 -8.08
N ASP A 73 -19.54 -18.25 -8.69
CA ASP A 73 -19.38 -17.84 -10.10
C ASP A 73 -18.08 -17.09 -10.36
N LEU A 74 -17.56 -16.37 -9.37
CA LEU A 74 -16.29 -15.64 -9.48
C LEU A 74 -15.12 -16.62 -9.38
N ARG A 75 -15.22 -17.57 -8.45
CA ARG A 75 -14.21 -18.62 -8.23
C ARG A 75 -14.06 -19.55 -9.43
N GLU A 76 -15.15 -19.86 -10.13
CA GLU A 76 -15.11 -20.69 -11.34
C GLU A 76 -14.35 -19.99 -12.47
N LYS A 77 -14.41 -18.66 -12.55
CA LYS A 77 -13.87 -17.86 -13.68
C LYS A 77 -12.49 -17.29 -13.43
N LEU A 78 -12.15 -17.01 -12.17
CA LEU A 78 -10.91 -16.34 -11.81
C LEU A 78 -10.10 -17.16 -10.81
N GLY A 79 -8.80 -17.30 -11.08
CA GLY A 79 -7.84 -17.67 -10.06
C GLY A 79 -7.75 -16.58 -9.00
N VAL A 80 -7.30 -16.94 -7.81
CA VAL A 80 -7.06 -15.97 -6.72
C VAL A 80 -5.60 -16.02 -6.33
N GLU A 81 -4.97 -14.86 -6.23
CA GLU A 81 -3.60 -14.69 -5.77
C GLU A 81 -3.56 -13.68 -4.65
N VAL A 82 -2.89 -14.00 -3.55
CA VAL A 82 -2.64 -13.09 -2.43
C VAL A 82 -1.17 -12.80 -2.33
N SER A 83 -0.82 -11.53 -2.22
CA SER A 83 0.57 -11.05 -2.20
C SER A 83 0.75 -9.87 -1.25
N SER A 84 2.00 -9.60 -0.88
CA SER A 84 2.35 -8.36 -0.20
C SER A 84 2.37 -7.19 -1.20
N PRO A 85 2.14 -5.93 -0.75
CA PRO A 85 2.14 -4.77 -1.64
C PRO A 85 3.54 -4.39 -2.15
N GLY A 86 4.59 -4.97 -1.58
CA GLY A 86 5.97 -4.65 -1.90
C GLY A 86 6.38 -3.22 -1.51
N MET A 87 7.59 -2.82 -1.87
CA MET A 87 8.15 -1.51 -1.50
C MET A 87 7.45 -0.34 -2.21
N GLU A 88 7.05 -0.51 -3.47
CA GLU A 88 6.24 0.47 -4.20
C GLU A 88 4.73 0.30 -3.89
N ARG A 89 4.40 0.26 -2.61
CA ARG A 89 3.04 0.03 -2.11
C ARG A 89 2.01 0.91 -2.82
N PRO A 90 0.90 0.36 -3.32
CA PRO A 90 -0.23 1.14 -3.80
C PRO A 90 -0.87 1.98 -2.68
N LEU A 91 -1.25 3.21 -3.00
CA LEU A 91 -1.98 4.11 -2.11
C LEU A 91 -3.38 4.30 -2.70
N THR A 92 -4.37 3.61 -2.14
CA THR A 92 -5.73 3.52 -2.72
C THR A 92 -6.80 4.19 -1.87
N LYS A 93 -6.48 4.55 -0.63
CA LYS A 93 -7.40 5.14 0.35
C LYS A 93 -6.78 6.39 0.97
N GLY A 94 -7.60 7.32 1.45
CA GLY A 94 -7.14 8.51 2.15
C GLY A 94 -6.24 8.18 3.36
N ASP A 95 -6.59 7.12 4.09
CA ASP A 95 -5.79 6.67 5.25
C ASP A 95 -4.39 6.21 4.86
N HIS A 96 -4.18 5.67 3.65
CA HIS A 96 -2.83 5.36 3.17
C HIS A 96 -1.97 6.63 3.05
N PHE A 97 -2.53 7.72 2.55
CA PHE A 97 -1.77 8.98 2.44
C PHE A 97 -1.49 9.61 3.81
N ARG A 98 -2.41 9.48 4.78
CA ARG A 98 -2.16 9.93 6.16
C ARG A 98 -1.04 9.12 6.80
N ARG A 99 -1.11 7.79 6.65
CA ARG A 99 -0.14 6.84 7.18
C ARG A 99 1.26 7.06 6.64
N PHE A 100 1.37 7.29 5.33
CA PHE A 100 2.64 7.49 4.65
C PHE A 100 2.98 8.96 4.39
N ALA A 101 2.46 9.89 5.23
CA ALA A 101 2.85 11.30 5.17
C ALA A 101 4.37 11.44 5.35
N GLY A 102 5.01 12.27 4.50
CA GLY A 102 6.47 12.46 4.46
C GLY A 102 7.26 11.44 3.65
N ARG A 103 6.60 10.44 3.06
CA ARG A 103 7.22 9.54 2.08
C ARG A 103 7.04 10.10 0.66
N LEU A 104 7.96 9.75 -0.21
CA LEU A 104 7.86 10.11 -1.63
C LEU A 104 6.86 9.19 -2.33
N CYS A 105 5.99 9.76 -3.17
CA CYS A 105 5.07 8.99 -3.99
C CYS A 105 4.98 9.49 -5.43
N ARG A 106 4.45 8.62 -6.28
CA ARG A 106 4.02 8.94 -7.64
C ARG A 106 2.52 8.83 -7.71
N VAL A 107 1.87 9.87 -8.23
CA VAL A 107 0.42 9.96 -8.40
C VAL A 107 0.09 10.22 -9.86
N GLN A 108 -0.89 9.52 -10.38
CA GLN A 108 -1.47 9.75 -11.68
C GLN A 108 -2.97 10.04 -11.51
N THR A 109 -3.44 11.15 -12.09
CA THR A 109 -4.85 11.55 -12.07
C THR A 109 -5.56 11.17 -13.36
N ALA A 110 -6.88 10.96 -13.27
CA ALA A 110 -7.72 10.62 -14.43
C ALA A 110 -7.76 11.79 -15.43
N ALA A 111 -7.92 13.02 -14.93
CA ALA A 111 -7.90 14.25 -15.71
C ALA A 111 -6.70 15.13 -15.28
N PRO A 112 -6.22 16.05 -16.14
CA PRO A 112 -5.19 16.98 -15.75
C PRO A 112 -5.65 17.94 -14.65
N ILE A 113 -4.79 18.17 -13.66
CA ILE A 113 -4.95 19.23 -12.66
C ILE A 113 -3.90 20.30 -13.01
N ASN A 114 -4.32 21.50 -13.33
CA ASN A 114 -3.45 22.59 -13.79
C ASN A 114 -2.50 22.16 -14.94
N GLY A 115 -3.03 21.35 -15.88
CA GLY A 115 -2.27 20.85 -17.03
C GLY A 115 -1.38 19.62 -16.76
N GLN A 116 -1.26 19.17 -15.53
CA GLN A 116 -0.43 18.04 -15.13
C GLN A 116 -1.26 16.82 -14.73
N LYS A 117 -0.91 15.62 -15.25
CA LYS A 117 -1.56 14.34 -14.90
C LYS A 117 -0.70 13.44 -14.02
N ARG A 118 0.62 13.64 -14.01
CA ARG A 118 1.57 12.81 -13.27
C ARG A 118 2.34 13.68 -12.30
N PHE A 119 2.26 13.32 -11.03
CA PHE A 119 2.91 14.03 -9.95
C PHE A 119 3.91 13.08 -9.29
N LYS A 120 5.05 13.62 -8.89
CA LYS A 120 6.02 12.93 -8.06
C LYS A 120 6.42 13.88 -6.95
N GLY A 121 5.99 13.62 -5.74
CA GLY A 121 6.20 14.54 -4.63
C GLY A 121 6.14 13.86 -3.27
N TRP A 122 6.61 14.58 -2.28
CA TRP A 122 6.53 14.17 -0.89
C TRP A 122 5.11 14.36 -0.38
N ILE A 123 4.56 13.32 0.27
CA ILE A 123 3.21 13.36 0.80
C ILE A 123 3.19 14.32 2.00
N GLY A 124 2.47 15.40 1.87
CA GLY A 124 2.20 16.35 2.94
C GLY A 124 0.94 16.01 3.74
N PRO A 125 0.51 16.92 4.60
CA PRO A 125 -0.74 16.75 5.35
C PRO A 125 -1.93 16.71 4.40
N MET A 126 -2.96 15.96 4.81
CA MET A 126 -4.24 15.99 4.10
C MET A 126 -5.08 17.19 4.52
N GLU A 127 -5.74 17.80 3.54
CA GLU A 127 -6.70 18.89 3.74
C GLU A 127 -8.07 18.45 3.18
N GLY A 128 -8.97 18.08 4.11
CA GLY A 128 -10.25 17.48 3.72
C GLY A 128 -10.08 16.19 2.90
N ASP A 129 -10.66 16.15 1.70
CA ASP A 129 -10.55 15.03 0.77
C ASP A 129 -9.44 15.19 -0.28
N SER A 130 -8.48 16.09 -0.01
CA SER A 130 -7.33 16.31 -0.88
C SER A 130 -6.03 15.95 -0.17
N ILE A 131 -5.12 15.31 -0.92
CA ILE A 131 -3.74 15.13 -0.49
C ILE A 131 -2.92 16.35 -0.93
N THR A 132 -1.92 16.70 -0.14
CA THR A 132 -0.93 17.69 -0.53
C THR A 132 0.35 16.97 -0.95
N LEU A 133 0.87 17.31 -2.11
CA LEU A 133 2.16 16.82 -2.61
C LEU A 133 3.12 17.98 -2.73
N GLU A 134 4.31 17.84 -2.18
CA GLU A 134 5.39 18.79 -2.39
C GLU A 134 6.33 18.29 -3.47
N GLU A 135 6.35 19.00 -4.60
CA GLU A 135 7.20 18.76 -5.75
C GLU A 135 8.05 20.01 -6.01
N ASP A 136 9.38 19.87 -5.89
CA ASP A 136 10.35 20.96 -6.08
C ASP A 136 10.07 22.24 -5.27
N GLY A 137 9.63 22.06 -4.02
CA GLY A 137 9.31 23.18 -3.12
C GLY A 137 7.92 23.80 -3.36
N VAL A 138 7.14 23.25 -4.29
CA VAL A 138 5.79 23.72 -4.60
C VAL A 138 4.76 22.73 -4.04
N LEU A 139 3.83 23.23 -3.24
CA LEU A 139 2.70 22.44 -2.72
C LEU A 139 1.61 22.35 -3.78
N LYS A 140 1.18 21.13 -4.08
CA LYS A 140 0.12 20.81 -5.03
C LYS A 140 -0.97 20.01 -4.33
N ALA A 141 -2.18 20.55 -4.32
CA ALA A 141 -3.36 19.85 -3.81
C ALA A 141 -3.91 18.92 -4.90
N VAL A 142 -4.15 17.65 -4.55
CA VAL A 142 -4.72 16.65 -5.45
C VAL A 142 -5.91 16.00 -4.76
N PRO A 143 -7.15 16.19 -5.28
CA PRO A 143 -8.34 15.51 -4.75
C PRO A 143 -8.19 13.98 -4.85
N ILE A 144 -8.54 13.25 -3.79
CA ILE A 144 -8.43 11.78 -3.76
C ILE A 144 -9.26 11.15 -4.87
N GLU A 145 -10.46 11.67 -5.12
CA GLU A 145 -11.35 11.20 -6.18
C GLU A 145 -10.77 11.34 -7.60
N ALA A 146 -9.86 12.30 -7.81
CA ALA A 146 -9.18 12.49 -9.07
C ALA A 146 -8.03 11.50 -9.30
N ILE A 147 -7.60 10.79 -8.26
CA ILE A 147 -6.46 9.87 -8.33
C ILE A 147 -6.88 8.58 -9.03
N GLN A 148 -6.25 8.29 -10.16
CA GLN A 148 -6.41 7.03 -10.87
C GLN A 148 -5.45 5.96 -10.33
N LYS A 149 -4.21 6.35 -10.01
CA LYS A 149 -3.18 5.47 -9.49
C LYS A 149 -2.20 6.25 -8.61
N ALA A 150 -1.86 5.69 -7.46
CA ALA A 150 -0.79 6.21 -6.63
C ALA A 150 0.03 5.06 -6.05
N ARG A 151 1.35 5.28 -5.92
CA ARG A 151 2.29 4.32 -5.32
C ARG A 151 3.40 5.07 -4.57
N LEU A 152 3.91 4.48 -3.50
CA LEU A 152 5.17 4.93 -2.89
C LEU A 152 6.32 4.83 -3.91
N ALA A 153 7.33 5.66 -3.74
CA ALA A 153 8.52 5.71 -4.60
C ALA A 153 9.82 5.66 -3.77
N PRO A 154 10.03 4.64 -2.94
CA PRO A 154 11.15 4.57 -2.00
C PRO A 154 12.52 4.61 -2.70
N PHE A 155 12.63 4.02 -3.87
CA PHE A 155 13.89 4.01 -4.64
C PHE A 155 14.31 5.37 -5.22
N ASP A 156 13.41 6.36 -5.16
CA ASP A 156 13.66 7.72 -5.59
C ASP A 156 13.91 8.68 -4.42
N GLU A 157 13.66 8.26 -3.18
CA GLU A 157 13.78 9.13 -2.00
C GLU A 157 15.18 9.72 -1.84
N ASP A 158 16.23 8.92 -2.02
CA ASP A 158 17.63 9.37 -1.94
C ASP A 158 18.03 10.33 -3.07
N LYS A 159 17.30 10.31 -4.18
CA LYS A 159 17.56 11.12 -5.39
C LYS A 159 16.70 12.38 -5.44
N THR A 160 15.74 12.53 -4.55
CA THR A 160 14.77 13.62 -4.54
C THR A 160 14.97 14.45 -3.26
N PRO A 161 15.31 15.76 -3.35
CA PRO A 161 15.51 16.59 -2.17
C PRO A 161 14.30 16.54 -1.24
N ARG A 162 14.52 16.18 0.03
CA ARG A 162 13.45 16.14 1.03
C ARG A 162 13.23 17.55 1.59
N PRO A 163 11.97 17.99 1.67
CA PRO A 163 11.63 19.26 2.28
C PRO A 163 12.05 19.33 3.76
N LYS A 164 12.67 20.42 4.18
CA LYS A 164 13.21 20.58 5.54
C LYS A 164 12.16 20.41 6.63
N HIS A 165 10.93 20.88 6.40
CA HIS A 165 9.83 20.79 7.37
C HIS A 165 9.28 19.36 7.52
N LEU A 166 9.51 18.47 6.53
CA LEU A 166 9.15 17.06 6.63
C LEU A 166 10.25 16.25 7.33
N THR A 167 11.48 16.73 7.35
CA THR A 167 12.60 16.05 8.01
C THR A 167 12.42 16.04 9.53
N ALA A 168 11.84 17.08 10.11
CA ALA A 168 11.66 17.21 11.57
C ALA A 168 10.69 16.19 12.17
N ARG A 169 9.74 15.66 11.39
CA ARG A 169 8.75 14.66 11.85
C ARG A 169 9.23 13.21 11.75
N PHE A 170 10.28 12.94 10.97
CA PHE A 170 10.81 11.60 10.75
C PHE A 170 11.94 11.20 11.69
N THR A 171 12.54 12.15 12.41
CA THR A 171 13.56 11.86 13.43
C THR A 171 12.97 11.13 14.66
N GLU A 172 11.63 11.07 14.77
CA GLU A 172 10.92 10.41 15.87
C GLU A 172 10.39 9.00 15.53
N MET A 173 10.57 8.53 14.29
CA MET A 173 10.22 7.14 13.94
C MET A 173 11.46 6.26 14.08
N PRO A 174 11.40 5.13 14.83
CA PRO A 174 12.53 4.22 14.95
C PRO A 174 12.87 3.66 13.56
N ASP A 175 14.16 3.65 13.24
CA ASP A 175 14.68 3.05 12.01
C ASP A 175 14.18 1.62 11.86
N ALA A 176 13.61 1.29 10.71
CA ALA A 176 13.05 -0.03 10.41
C ALA A 176 14.14 -1.12 10.25
N ASP A 177 15.40 -0.81 10.56
CA ASP A 177 16.58 -1.67 10.40
C ASP A 177 17.27 -1.98 11.75
N GLY A 178 16.50 -2.19 12.82
CA GLY A 178 17.01 -2.72 14.07
C GLY A 178 17.36 -4.22 13.98
N VAL A 179 18.32 -4.59 13.15
CA VAL A 179 19.06 -5.83 13.32
C VAL A 179 20.23 -5.54 14.25
N GLU A 180 20.02 -5.70 15.55
CA GLU A 180 21.11 -5.84 16.50
C GLU A 180 21.88 -7.12 16.19
N THR A 181 23.02 -6.99 15.53
CA THR A 181 24.07 -8.00 15.56
C THR A 181 24.67 -7.96 16.96
N SER A 182 24.18 -8.83 17.85
CA SER A 182 24.88 -9.13 19.08
C SER A 182 26.17 -9.86 18.71
N ALA A 183 27.27 -9.11 18.68
CA ALA A 183 28.60 -9.69 18.72
C ALA A 183 28.75 -10.38 20.09
N ALA A 184 28.85 -11.70 20.07
CA ALA A 184 29.31 -12.48 21.22
C ALA A 184 30.77 -12.11 21.42
N GLU A 185 31.08 -11.42 22.50
CA GLU A 185 32.46 -11.36 23.02
C GLU A 185 32.71 -12.63 23.81
N ASP A 186 33.48 -13.54 23.21
CA ASP A 186 34.15 -14.60 23.91
C ASP A 186 35.26 -13.99 24.77
N GLU A 187 35.10 -13.99 26.07
CA GLU A 187 36.17 -13.67 27.01
C GLU A 187 36.61 -14.97 27.69
N GLU A 188 37.77 -15.50 27.22
CA GLU A 188 38.57 -16.50 27.90
C GLU A 188 39.23 -15.88 29.15
N ALA A 189 39.03 -16.48 30.28
CA ALA A 189 40.04 -16.57 31.34
C ALA A 189 39.66 -17.67 32.36
#